data_4583822f3a9de59a802fb9bfcdf07933
#
_entry.id   4583822f3a9de59a802fb9bfcdf07933
#
_cell.length_a   1.000
_cell.length_b   1.000
_cell.length_c   1.000
_cell.angle_alpha   90.00
_cell.angle_beta   90.00
_cell.angle_gamma   90.00
#
_symmetry.space_group_name_H-M   'P 1'
#
loop_
_entity.id
_entity.type
_entity.pdbx_description
1 polymer ?
#
loop_
_entity_poly.entity_id
_entity_poly.type
_entity_poly.pdbx_seq_one_letter_code
_entity_poly.pdbx_strand_id
1 'polypeptide(L)'
;MKKNTAVPFRNHAVQIGPDRCYFKLWLLSFATWGCLIPLRGYYVGLYGATIILTIAFALLTWWAMKKYAPKAGFWRVLIPLLAPWLFVELASDLIKFIFIREDFYDSLFSMPSSVMPLFAVITIAIFYRYRKKWLFAILGTLCVFGITEGHKQWVEWIRYGDYPTLSVNLADCEVTDSTHTFKLSEVDAEYLVLDVWSSGCGYCIRELPEIQKLHDEYKDSNIEVVSLFACYRKGETFNDGYEIMKERDCYFPLFAVGEKDDPILTRCEISRYPRVLILDKNRTVIFNGSLEFAKRKMKRL
;
A
#
# COMPACT_ATOMS: atom_id res chain seq x y z
N MET A 1 -56.60 7.89 -58.31
CA MET A 1 -55.96 8.36 -57.10
C MET A 1 -55.71 7.17 -56.13
N LYS A 2 -54.47 6.64 -56.12
CA LYS A 2 -54.08 5.59 -55.15
C LYS A 2 -53.44 6.22 -53.94
N LYS A 3 -54.04 6.05 -52.76
CA LYS A 3 -53.46 6.45 -51.48
C LYS A 3 -52.36 5.44 -51.10
N ASN A 4 -51.11 5.88 -51.10
CA ASN A 4 -50.01 5.17 -50.49
C ASN A 4 -50.12 5.28 -48.96
N THR A 5 -50.49 4.18 -48.31
CA THR A 5 -50.37 4.01 -46.87
C THR A 5 -48.96 3.56 -46.55
N ALA A 6 -48.12 4.51 -46.06
CA ALA A 6 -46.83 4.21 -45.49
C ALA A 6 -47.01 3.42 -44.17
N VAL A 7 -46.51 2.19 -44.13
CA VAL A 7 -46.43 1.39 -42.89
C VAL A 7 -45.33 1.98 -42.02
N PRO A 8 -45.60 2.38 -40.76
CA PRO A 8 -44.55 2.88 -39.91
C PRO A 8 -43.60 1.73 -39.49
N PHE A 9 -42.32 1.89 -39.82
CA PHE A 9 -41.25 1.05 -39.28
C PHE A 9 -41.24 1.14 -37.77
N ARG A 10 -41.80 0.14 -37.11
CA ARG A 10 -41.75 -0.01 -35.64
C ARG A 10 -40.35 -0.51 -35.31
N ASN A 11 -39.46 0.42 -34.90
CA ASN A 11 -38.18 0.06 -34.30
C ASN A 11 -38.47 -0.80 -33.07
N HIS A 12 -38.34 -2.10 -33.19
CA HIS A 12 -38.28 -3.03 -32.07
C HIS A 12 -36.95 -2.84 -31.35
N ALA A 13 -36.81 -1.78 -30.58
CA ALA A 13 -35.82 -1.74 -29.53
C ALA A 13 -36.18 -2.91 -28.59
N VAL A 14 -35.36 -3.94 -28.61
CA VAL A 14 -35.48 -5.08 -27.70
C VAL A 14 -35.48 -4.47 -26.27
N GLN A 15 -36.66 -4.44 -25.66
CA GLN A 15 -36.78 -4.10 -24.25
C GLN A 15 -36.11 -5.23 -23.47
N ILE A 16 -34.85 -5.03 -23.11
CA ILE A 16 -34.15 -5.94 -22.22
C ILE A 16 -34.92 -5.89 -20.89
N GLY A 17 -35.56 -7.00 -20.55
CA GLY A 17 -36.32 -7.10 -19.29
C GLY A 17 -35.42 -6.77 -18.10
N PRO A 18 -35.97 -6.21 -17.01
CA PRO A 18 -35.23 -5.76 -15.83
C PRO A 18 -34.31 -6.86 -15.25
N ASP A 19 -34.68 -8.12 -15.35
CA ASP A 19 -33.91 -9.27 -14.83
C ASP A 19 -32.65 -9.55 -15.66
N ARG A 20 -32.69 -9.40 -16.98
CA ARG A 20 -31.49 -9.53 -17.82
C ARG A 20 -30.48 -8.42 -17.62
N CYS A 21 -30.94 -7.21 -17.30
CA CYS A 21 -30.10 -6.07 -16.98
C CYS A 21 -29.37 -6.31 -15.65
N TYR A 22 -30.09 -6.78 -14.64
CA TYR A 22 -29.56 -7.11 -13.32
C TYR A 22 -28.45 -8.16 -13.39
N PHE A 23 -28.70 -9.26 -14.07
CA PHE A 23 -27.72 -10.34 -14.26
C PHE A 23 -26.46 -9.88 -15.02
N LYS A 24 -26.60 -9.07 -16.07
CA LYS A 24 -25.46 -8.50 -16.80
C LYS A 24 -24.58 -7.61 -15.91
N LEU A 25 -25.18 -6.83 -15.03
CA LEU A 25 -24.41 -5.98 -14.11
C LEU A 25 -23.65 -6.82 -13.06
N TRP A 26 -24.25 -7.92 -12.58
CA TRP A 26 -23.56 -8.86 -11.72
C TRP A 26 -22.31 -9.43 -12.41
N LEU A 27 -22.48 -9.99 -13.58
CA LEU A 27 -21.37 -10.55 -14.35
C LEU A 27 -20.28 -9.51 -14.62
N LEU A 28 -20.69 -8.30 -15.04
CA LEU A 28 -19.72 -7.25 -15.37
C LEU A 28 -18.96 -6.77 -14.12
N SER A 29 -19.63 -6.64 -12.98
CA SER A 29 -19.00 -6.22 -11.72
C SER A 29 -17.98 -7.27 -11.25
N PHE A 30 -18.34 -8.56 -11.22
CA PHE A 30 -17.43 -9.64 -10.87
C PHE A 30 -16.28 -9.82 -11.87
N ALA A 31 -16.55 -9.69 -13.16
CA ALA A 31 -15.51 -9.74 -14.19
C ALA A 31 -14.52 -8.58 -14.03
N THR A 32 -14.99 -7.35 -13.81
CA THR A 32 -14.13 -6.19 -13.58
C THR A 32 -13.28 -6.40 -12.32
N TRP A 33 -13.89 -6.86 -11.24
CA TRP A 33 -13.18 -7.17 -9.99
C TRP A 33 -12.14 -8.28 -10.20
N GLY A 34 -12.52 -9.42 -10.78
CA GLY A 34 -11.64 -10.57 -10.98
C GLY A 34 -10.47 -10.29 -11.94
N CYS A 35 -10.70 -9.51 -13.02
CA CYS A 35 -9.64 -9.13 -13.95
C CYS A 35 -8.62 -8.14 -13.34
N LEU A 36 -9.05 -7.30 -12.39
CA LEU A 36 -8.19 -6.27 -11.82
C LEU A 36 -7.51 -6.69 -10.50
N ILE A 37 -8.00 -7.72 -9.82
CA ILE A 37 -7.42 -8.24 -8.57
C ILE A 37 -5.94 -8.65 -8.73
N PRO A 38 -5.51 -9.34 -9.81
CA PRO A 38 -4.10 -9.73 -9.99
C PRO A 38 -3.14 -8.54 -10.02
N LEU A 39 -3.61 -7.34 -10.33
CA LEU A 39 -2.79 -6.12 -10.32
C LEU A 39 -2.27 -5.78 -8.92
N ARG A 40 -2.93 -6.25 -7.85
CA ARG A 40 -2.53 -5.99 -6.46
C ARG A 40 -1.13 -6.56 -6.13
N GLY A 41 -0.72 -7.65 -6.76
CA GLY A 41 0.50 -8.37 -6.41
C GLY A 41 1.66 -8.23 -7.40
N TYR A 42 1.42 -8.32 -8.70
CA TYR A 42 2.47 -8.64 -9.67
C TYR A 42 2.95 -7.43 -10.51
N TYR A 43 2.05 -6.57 -10.99
CA TYR A 43 2.39 -5.63 -12.06
C TYR A 43 2.54 -4.17 -11.59
N VAL A 44 1.70 -3.73 -10.66
CA VAL A 44 1.58 -2.29 -10.34
C VAL A 44 1.72 -2.02 -8.84
N GLY A 45 1.83 -3.09 -8.03
CA GLY A 45 1.83 -3.00 -6.58
C GLY A 45 0.46 -2.59 -6.00
N LEU A 46 0.35 -2.66 -4.70
CA LEU A 46 -0.92 -2.41 -3.99
C LEU A 46 -1.44 -0.99 -4.19
N TYR A 47 -0.56 0.00 -4.18
CA TYR A 47 -0.91 1.41 -4.35
C TYR A 47 -1.48 1.69 -5.75
N GLY A 48 -0.75 1.30 -6.80
CA GLY A 48 -1.22 1.47 -8.18
C GLY A 48 -2.51 0.70 -8.46
N ALA A 49 -2.64 -0.51 -7.93
CA ALA A 49 -3.87 -1.30 -8.03
C ALA A 49 -5.06 -0.60 -7.37
N THR A 50 -4.86 0.03 -6.20
CA THR A 50 -5.91 0.81 -5.52
C THR A 50 -6.42 1.94 -6.41
N ILE A 51 -5.53 2.68 -7.06
CA ILE A 51 -5.90 3.77 -7.99
C ILE A 51 -6.69 3.21 -9.17
N ILE A 52 -6.17 2.18 -9.86
CA ILE A 52 -6.79 1.59 -11.05
C ILE A 52 -8.18 1.04 -10.72
N LEU A 53 -8.31 0.26 -9.64
CA LEU A 53 -9.59 -0.30 -9.21
C LEU A 53 -10.60 0.81 -8.89
N THR A 54 -10.18 1.86 -8.16
CA THR A 54 -11.04 2.98 -7.78
C THR A 54 -11.59 3.70 -9.01
N ILE A 55 -10.73 4.01 -9.99
CA ILE A 55 -11.13 4.64 -11.25
C ILE A 55 -12.05 3.73 -12.07
N ALA A 56 -11.70 2.46 -12.22
CA ALA A 56 -12.50 1.50 -12.99
C ALA A 56 -13.91 1.35 -12.44
N PHE A 57 -14.06 1.20 -11.12
CA PHE A 57 -15.36 1.09 -10.48
C PHE A 57 -16.14 2.41 -10.43
N ALA A 58 -15.48 3.56 -10.34
CA ALA A 58 -16.12 4.85 -10.50
C ALA A 58 -16.74 5.01 -11.89
N LEU A 59 -15.97 4.70 -12.93
CA LEU A 59 -16.44 4.77 -14.33
C LEU A 59 -17.56 3.74 -14.62
N LEU A 60 -17.40 2.50 -14.16
CA LEU A 60 -18.41 1.46 -14.28
C LEU A 60 -19.72 1.88 -13.60
N THR A 61 -19.64 2.43 -12.39
CA THR A 61 -20.80 2.88 -11.64
C THR A 61 -21.49 4.04 -12.34
N TRP A 62 -20.73 5.04 -12.78
CA TRP A 62 -21.28 6.18 -13.53
C TRP A 62 -22.02 5.71 -14.79
N TRP A 63 -21.39 4.85 -15.58
CA TRP A 63 -21.98 4.28 -16.79
C TRP A 63 -23.27 3.48 -16.49
N ALA A 64 -23.20 2.58 -15.50
CA ALA A 64 -24.32 1.73 -15.12
C ALA A 64 -25.51 2.54 -14.60
N MET A 65 -25.25 3.51 -13.72
CA MET A 65 -26.28 4.42 -13.18
C MET A 65 -26.95 5.23 -14.29
N LYS A 66 -26.17 5.81 -15.21
CA LYS A 66 -26.70 6.60 -16.32
C LYS A 66 -27.54 5.75 -17.30
N LYS A 67 -27.11 4.55 -17.60
CA LYS A 67 -27.73 3.68 -18.62
C LYS A 67 -28.92 2.90 -18.09
N TYR A 68 -28.83 2.37 -16.88
CA TYR A 68 -29.78 1.38 -16.38
C TYR A 68 -30.67 1.89 -15.24
N ALA A 69 -30.23 2.82 -14.38
CA ALA A 69 -31.05 3.27 -13.27
C ALA A 69 -32.40 3.93 -13.67
N PRO A 70 -32.51 4.67 -14.80
CA PRO A 70 -33.79 5.19 -15.23
C PRO A 70 -34.84 4.12 -15.60
N LYS A 71 -34.36 2.92 -15.99
CA LYS A 71 -35.22 1.81 -16.44
C LYS A 71 -35.46 0.75 -15.38
N ALA A 72 -34.41 0.40 -14.62
CA ALA A 72 -34.44 -0.70 -13.67
C ALA A 72 -34.59 -0.23 -12.19
N GLY A 73 -34.39 1.04 -11.93
CA GLY A 73 -34.38 1.62 -10.60
C GLY A 73 -32.99 1.64 -9.93
N PHE A 74 -32.80 2.58 -9.03
CA PHE A 74 -31.52 2.88 -8.39
C PHE A 74 -30.88 1.66 -7.66
N TRP A 75 -31.65 1.00 -6.80
CA TRP A 75 -31.15 -0.10 -5.99
C TRP A 75 -30.82 -1.36 -6.81
N ARG A 76 -31.59 -1.63 -7.86
CA ARG A 76 -31.32 -2.76 -8.77
C ARG A 76 -30.03 -2.58 -9.58
N VAL A 77 -29.53 -1.37 -9.71
CA VAL A 77 -28.24 -1.10 -10.33
C VAL A 77 -27.11 -1.08 -9.29
N LEU A 78 -27.36 -0.53 -8.11
CA LEU A 78 -26.33 -0.38 -7.07
C LEU A 78 -25.91 -1.73 -6.45
N ILE A 79 -26.87 -2.59 -6.12
CA ILE A 79 -26.60 -3.89 -5.45
C ILE A 79 -25.60 -4.75 -6.23
N PRO A 80 -25.76 -4.98 -7.55
CA PRO A 80 -24.77 -5.74 -8.33
C PRO A 80 -23.37 -5.12 -8.32
N LEU A 81 -23.27 -3.80 -8.27
CA LEU A 81 -21.97 -3.11 -8.22
C LEU A 81 -21.27 -3.27 -6.87
N LEU A 82 -22.02 -3.46 -5.79
CA LEU A 82 -21.48 -3.73 -4.45
C LEU A 82 -21.17 -5.23 -4.22
N ALA A 83 -21.68 -6.10 -5.06
CA ALA A 83 -21.65 -7.55 -4.88
C ALA A 83 -20.23 -8.14 -4.68
N PRO A 84 -19.18 -7.77 -5.45
CA PRO A 84 -17.85 -8.33 -5.25
C PRO A 84 -17.32 -8.13 -3.82
N TRP A 85 -17.58 -6.96 -3.22
CA TRP A 85 -17.16 -6.70 -1.83
C TRP A 85 -18.00 -7.46 -0.81
N LEU A 86 -19.30 -7.54 -1.00
CA LEU A 86 -20.20 -8.24 -0.07
C LEU A 86 -19.97 -9.75 -0.06
N PHE A 87 -19.79 -10.34 -1.25
CA PHE A 87 -19.73 -11.80 -1.39
C PHE A 87 -18.33 -12.38 -1.47
N VAL A 88 -17.32 -11.60 -1.78
CA VAL A 88 -15.95 -12.10 -1.87
C VAL A 88 -15.06 -11.50 -0.79
N GLU A 89 -14.89 -10.18 -0.78
CA GLU A 89 -13.96 -9.53 0.17
C GLU A 89 -14.46 -9.71 1.62
N LEU A 90 -15.68 -9.27 1.93
CA LEU A 90 -16.22 -9.36 3.29
C LEU A 90 -16.33 -10.82 3.77
N ALA A 91 -16.77 -11.74 2.91
CA ALA A 91 -16.86 -13.16 3.27
C ALA A 91 -15.46 -13.76 3.52
N SER A 92 -14.47 -13.43 2.66
CA SER A 92 -13.09 -13.87 2.84
C SER A 92 -12.49 -13.34 4.15
N ASP A 93 -12.67 -12.05 4.42
CA ASP A 93 -12.12 -11.42 5.62
C ASP A 93 -12.81 -11.94 6.88
N LEU A 94 -14.12 -12.23 6.83
CA LEU A 94 -14.84 -12.83 7.94
C LEU A 94 -14.36 -14.26 8.24
N ILE A 95 -14.11 -15.05 7.19
CA ILE A 95 -13.55 -16.40 7.33
C ILE A 95 -12.16 -16.34 7.98
N LYS A 96 -11.29 -15.45 7.50
CA LYS A 96 -9.95 -15.24 8.08
C LYS A 96 -10.04 -14.80 9.54
N PHE A 97 -10.89 -13.83 9.85
CA PHE A 97 -11.08 -13.35 11.22
C PHE A 97 -11.51 -14.45 12.20
N ILE A 98 -12.40 -15.34 11.76
CA ILE A 98 -12.92 -16.42 12.61
C ILE A 98 -11.92 -17.57 12.75
N PHE A 99 -11.29 -18.00 11.66
CA PHE A 99 -10.54 -19.24 11.59
C PHE A 99 -9.02 -19.07 11.52
N ILE A 100 -8.52 -17.95 10.96
CA ILE A 100 -7.10 -17.74 10.68
C ILE A 100 -6.73 -16.29 11.03
N ARG A 101 -6.70 -15.98 12.33
CA ARG A 101 -6.50 -14.59 12.80
C ARG A 101 -5.24 -13.94 12.28
N GLU A 102 -4.14 -14.67 12.13
CA GLU A 102 -2.87 -14.15 11.59
C GLU A 102 -3.05 -13.65 10.16
N ASP A 103 -3.70 -14.43 9.30
CA ASP A 103 -3.99 -14.04 7.92
C ASP A 103 -4.96 -12.84 7.83
N PHE A 104 -5.85 -12.67 8.82
CA PHE A 104 -6.72 -11.52 8.88
C PHE A 104 -5.92 -10.24 9.12
N TYR A 105 -5.02 -10.22 10.08
CA TYR A 105 -4.15 -9.06 10.33
C TYR A 105 -3.27 -8.75 9.12
N ASP A 106 -2.75 -9.76 8.45
CA ASP A 106 -2.00 -9.57 7.20
C ASP A 106 -2.87 -9.03 6.07
N SER A 107 -4.17 -9.37 6.02
CA SER A 107 -5.10 -8.84 5.02
C SER A 107 -5.44 -7.37 5.23
N LEU A 108 -5.37 -6.85 6.47
CA LEU A 108 -5.60 -5.42 6.76
C LEU A 108 -4.65 -4.50 5.99
N PHE A 109 -3.45 -4.99 5.67
CA PHE A 109 -2.50 -4.26 4.82
C PHE A 109 -3.09 -3.90 3.45
N SER A 110 -3.87 -4.79 2.85
CA SER A 110 -4.49 -4.59 1.54
C SER A 110 -5.86 -3.88 1.59
N MET A 111 -6.38 -3.56 2.78
CA MET A 111 -7.70 -2.97 2.99
C MET A 111 -7.99 -1.71 2.14
N PRO A 112 -7.06 -0.76 1.94
CA PRO A 112 -7.33 0.40 1.08
C PRO A 112 -7.71 0.02 -0.34
N SER A 113 -7.13 -1.06 -0.89
CA SER A 113 -7.43 -1.52 -2.25
C SER A 113 -8.84 -2.12 -2.39
N SER A 114 -9.49 -2.47 -1.30
CA SER A 114 -10.89 -2.93 -1.26
C SER A 114 -11.84 -1.77 -0.92
N VAL A 115 -11.50 -0.97 0.09
CA VAL A 115 -12.35 0.10 0.61
C VAL A 115 -12.48 1.29 -0.35
N MET A 116 -11.39 1.70 -1.01
CA MET A 116 -11.42 2.89 -1.87
C MET A 116 -12.28 2.72 -3.13
N PRO A 117 -12.23 1.60 -3.87
CA PRO A 117 -13.17 1.36 -4.97
C PRO A 117 -14.63 1.31 -4.50
N LEU A 118 -14.89 0.67 -3.35
CA LEU A 118 -16.23 0.65 -2.75
C LEU A 118 -16.71 2.07 -2.40
N PHE A 119 -15.86 2.88 -1.81
CA PHE A 119 -16.15 4.28 -1.51
C PHE A 119 -16.45 5.09 -2.78
N ALA A 120 -15.72 4.85 -3.87
CA ALA A 120 -16.00 5.48 -5.16
C ALA A 120 -17.36 5.06 -5.74
N VAL A 121 -17.75 3.78 -5.66
CA VAL A 121 -19.09 3.31 -6.05
C VAL A 121 -20.16 4.07 -5.29
N ILE A 122 -20.04 4.17 -3.97
CA ILE A 122 -21.01 4.87 -3.11
C ILE A 122 -21.05 6.36 -3.45
N THR A 123 -19.89 7.01 -3.63
CA THR A 123 -19.78 8.44 -3.98
C THR A 123 -20.52 8.77 -5.29
N ILE A 124 -20.27 7.97 -6.34
CA ILE A 124 -20.92 8.14 -7.64
C ILE A 124 -22.42 7.87 -7.54
N ALA A 125 -22.84 6.85 -6.80
CA ALA A 125 -24.26 6.54 -6.59
C ALA A 125 -25.00 7.67 -5.85
N ILE A 126 -24.40 8.21 -4.79
CA ILE A 126 -24.95 9.37 -4.05
C ILE A 126 -25.05 10.59 -4.97
N PHE A 127 -24.00 10.89 -5.73
CA PHE A 127 -24.04 12.00 -6.68
C PHE A 127 -25.14 11.80 -7.73
N TYR A 128 -25.27 10.61 -8.30
CA TYR A 128 -26.34 10.31 -9.25
C TYR A 128 -27.74 10.52 -8.64
N ARG A 129 -27.95 10.12 -7.39
CA ARG A 129 -29.26 10.21 -6.70
C ARG A 129 -29.63 11.62 -6.31
N TYR A 130 -28.69 12.38 -5.72
CA TYR A 130 -29.00 13.67 -5.09
C TYR A 130 -28.59 14.88 -5.92
N ARG A 131 -27.70 14.71 -6.93
CA ARG A 131 -27.22 15.78 -7.84
C ARG A 131 -26.59 16.99 -7.15
N LYS A 132 -26.19 16.88 -5.88
CA LYS A 132 -25.58 17.96 -5.10
C LYS A 132 -24.08 18.03 -5.38
N LYS A 133 -23.64 19.03 -6.15
CA LYS A 133 -22.24 19.21 -6.57
C LYS A 133 -21.28 19.37 -5.40
N TRP A 134 -21.68 20.07 -4.33
CA TRP A 134 -20.85 20.26 -3.15
C TRP A 134 -20.58 18.94 -2.42
N LEU A 135 -21.59 18.07 -2.29
CA LEU A 135 -21.44 16.76 -1.67
C LEU A 135 -20.50 15.88 -2.50
N PHE A 136 -20.62 15.91 -3.83
CA PHE A 136 -19.71 15.20 -4.72
C PHE A 136 -18.27 15.71 -4.61
N ALA A 137 -18.07 17.03 -4.49
CA ALA A 137 -16.74 17.61 -4.30
C ALA A 137 -16.10 17.12 -2.99
N ILE A 138 -16.83 17.15 -1.87
CA ILE A 138 -16.33 16.66 -0.58
C ILE A 138 -15.99 15.17 -0.64
N LEU A 139 -16.92 14.32 -1.09
CA LEU A 139 -16.69 12.87 -1.17
C LEU A 139 -15.58 12.52 -2.17
N GLY A 140 -15.50 13.24 -3.29
CA GLY A 140 -14.43 13.10 -4.27
C GLY A 140 -13.06 13.45 -3.69
N THR A 141 -12.96 14.56 -2.95
CA THR A 141 -11.73 14.95 -2.25
C THR A 141 -11.31 13.90 -1.21
N LEU A 142 -12.26 13.38 -0.42
CA LEU A 142 -11.99 12.30 0.53
C LEU A 142 -11.53 11.02 -0.18
N CYS A 143 -12.10 10.71 -1.35
CA CYS A 143 -11.67 9.58 -2.15
C CYS A 143 -10.23 9.77 -2.66
N VAL A 144 -9.91 10.94 -3.20
CA VAL A 144 -8.55 11.26 -3.66
C VAL A 144 -7.56 11.19 -2.49
N PHE A 145 -7.89 11.79 -1.35
CA PHE A 145 -7.07 11.69 -0.14
C PHE A 145 -6.87 10.22 0.28
N GLY A 146 -7.94 9.42 0.30
CA GLY A 146 -7.88 8.01 0.70
C GLY A 146 -7.02 7.14 -0.22
N ILE A 147 -7.05 7.37 -1.54
CA ILE A 147 -6.21 6.62 -2.50
C ILE A 147 -4.77 7.12 -2.58
N THR A 148 -4.46 8.29 -2.04
CA THR A 148 -3.13 8.88 -2.02
C THR A 148 -2.54 8.81 -0.61
N GLU A 149 -2.66 9.87 0.14
CA GLU A 149 -2.04 10.01 1.47
C GLU A 149 -2.63 9.04 2.51
N GLY A 150 -3.95 8.86 2.51
CA GLY A 150 -4.62 7.93 3.42
C GLY A 150 -4.16 6.49 3.25
N HIS A 151 -3.94 6.03 2.00
CA HIS A 151 -3.39 4.70 1.73
C HIS A 151 -1.98 4.54 2.31
N LYS A 152 -1.10 5.53 2.10
CA LYS A 152 0.27 5.50 2.62
C LYS A 152 0.29 5.46 4.14
N GLN A 153 -0.49 6.32 4.78
CA GLN A 153 -0.61 6.36 6.25
C GLN A 153 -1.14 5.03 6.81
N TRP A 154 -2.14 4.44 6.15
CA TRP A 154 -2.69 3.15 6.55
C TRP A 154 -1.66 2.03 6.47
N VAL A 155 -0.95 1.94 5.34
CA VAL A 155 0.11 0.93 5.14
C VAL A 155 1.21 1.09 6.17
N GLU A 156 1.63 2.33 6.43
CA GLU A 156 2.64 2.66 7.43
C GLU A 156 2.19 2.18 8.83
N TRP A 157 0.97 2.53 9.21
CA TRP A 157 0.42 2.15 10.50
C TRP A 157 0.29 0.63 10.68
N ILE A 158 -0.26 -0.08 9.69
CA ILE A 158 -0.47 -1.54 9.79
C ILE A 158 0.86 -2.31 9.71
N ARG A 159 1.80 -1.87 8.86
CA ARG A 159 3.04 -2.61 8.61
C ARG A 159 4.13 -2.34 9.64
N TYR A 160 4.23 -1.12 10.11
CA TYR A 160 5.31 -0.68 10.97
C TYR A 160 4.87 -0.37 12.40
N GLY A 161 3.56 -0.44 12.69
CA GLY A 161 3.00 -0.17 14.02
C GLY A 161 2.83 1.31 14.29
N ASP A 162 2.57 1.61 15.54
CA ASP A 162 2.18 2.95 15.94
C ASP A 162 3.33 3.94 15.83
N TYR A 163 3.03 5.05 15.28
CA TYR A 163 3.83 6.25 15.36
C TYR A 163 3.85 6.79 16.76
N PRO A 164 4.87 7.05 17.31
CA PRO A 164 6.31 6.97 17.18
C PRO A 164 6.84 6.31 18.38
N THR A 165 7.55 5.39 18.40
CA THR A 165 8.05 5.35 19.64
C THR A 165 8.38 4.23 20.37
N LEU A 166 9.37 3.77 19.91
CA LEU A 166 10.19 3.08 20.86
C LEU A 166 11.20 4.13 21.34
N SER A 167 11.02 4.69 22.52
CA SER A 167 12.09 5.41 23.22
C SER A 167 13.18 4.41 23.63
N VAL A 168 13.57 3.52 22.69
CA VAL A 168 14.56 2.49 22.91
C VAL A 168 15.92 3.08 22.67
N ASN A 169 16.81 2.92 23.64
CA ASN A 169 18.19 3.28 23.47
C ASN A 169 18.99 2.09 22.93
N LEU A 170 19.79 2.33 21.90
CA LEU A 170 20.62 1.33 21.21
C LEU A 170 22.11 1.62 21.36
N ALA A 171 22.53 2.54 22.23
CA ALA A 171 23.92 2.97 22.38
C ALA A 171 24.88 1.82 22.76
N ASP A 172 24.39 0.84 23.50
CA ASP A 172 25.13 -0.35 23.92
C ASP A 172 25.11 -1.49 22.92
N CYS A 173 24.31 -1.39 21.85
CA CYS A 173 24.19 -2.42 20.83
C CYS A 173 25.44 -2.45 19.94
N GLU A 174 25.89 -3.65 19.63
CA GLU A 174 27.07 -3.90 18.80
C GLU A 174 26.68 -4.10 17.34
N VAL A 175 27.48 -3.56 16.46
CA VAL A 175 27.39 -3.76 15.01
C VAL A 175 28.78 -4.09 14.46
N THR A 176 28.83 -4.75 13.32
CA THR A 176 30.10 -5.14 12.68
C THR A 176 30.25 -4.42 11.35
N ASP A 177 31.37 -3.79 11.10
CA ASP A 177 31.75 -3.28 9.79
C ASP A 177 32.74 -4.25 9.08
N SER A 178 33.45 -3.76 8.07
CA SER A 178 34.46 -4.56 7.34
C SER A 178 35.70 -4.91 8.15
N THR A 179 35.92 -4.29 9.31
CA THR A 179 37.17 -4.34 10.06
C THR A 179 37.00 -4.90 11.48
N HIS A 180 35.94 -4.52 12.17
CA HIS A 180 35.74 -4.87 13.58
C HIS A 180 34.29 -4.74 14.03
N THR A 181 34.01 -5.21 15.23
CA THR A 181 32.74 -5.01 15.94
C THR A 181 32.90 -3.86 16.93
N PHE A 182 31.90 -2.96 16.93
CA PHE A 182 31.88 -1.76 17.78
C PHE A 182 30.46 -1.43 18.20
N LYS A 183 30.31 -0.52 19.18
CA LYS A 183 28.99 -0.10 19.66
C LYS A 183 28.45 1.08 18.86
N LEU A 184 27.12 1.16 18.70
CA LEU A 184 26.49 2.27 18.03
C LEU A 184 26.80 3.63 18.70
N SER A 185 27.13 3.64 20.01
CA SER A 185 27.60 4.85 20.70
C SER A 185 28.92 5.41 20.18
N GLU A 186 29.72 4.62 19.48
CA GLU A 186 31.02 5.01 18.93
C GLU A 186 30.90 5.70 17.55
N VAL A 187 29.73 5.63 16.90
CA VAL A 187 29.48 6.34 15.64
C VAL A 187 29.40 7.84 15.93
N ASP A 188 30.18 8.64 15.23
CA ASP A 188 30.17 10.11 15.40
C ASP A 188 29.16 10.75 14.42
N ALA A 189 27.91 10.86 14.86
CA ALA A 189 26.84 11.52 14.13
C ALA A 189 25.80 12.09 15.08
N GLU A 190 25.21 13.24 14.77
CA GLU A 190 24.10 13.81 15.56
C GLU A 190 22.83 12.98 15.38
N TYR A 191 22.55 12.60 14.14
CA TYR A 191 21.48 11.65 13.79
C TYR A 191 22.04 10.50 12.98
N LEU A 192 21.65 9.27 13.35
CA LEU A 192 22.03 8.06 12.64
C LEU A 192 20.79 7.41 12.03
N VAL A 193 20.79 7.25 10.71
CA VAL A 193 19.73 6.59 9.94
C VAL A 193 20.22 5.20 9.57
N LEU A 194 19.51 4.18 10.04
CA LEU A 194 19.81 2.77 9.75
C LEU A 194 18.73 2.21 8.82
N ASP A 195 19.11 1.85 7.59
CA ASP A 195 18.29 1.08 6.67
C ASP A 195 18.46 -0.41 6.95
N VAL A 196 17.48 -1.01 7.60
CA VAL A 196 17.53 -2.40 8.08
C VAL A 196 16.93 -3.34 7.04
N TRP A 197 17.75 -4.28 6.56
CA TRP A 197 17.35 -5.21 5.50
C TRP A 197 18.01 -6.60 5.64
N SER A 198 17.61 -7.56 4.77
CA SER A 198 18.18 -8.90 4.71
C SER A 198 18.30 -9.40 3.27
N SER A 199 19.16 -10.39 3.03
CA SER A 199 19.38 -11.01 1.71
C SER A 199 18.12 -11.63 1.10
N GLY A 200 17.17 -12.07 1.93
CA GLY A 200 15.90 -12.65 1.49
C GLY A 200 14.86 -11.62 1.05
N CYS A 201 15.09 -10.33 1.28
CA CYS A 201 14.16 -9.26 0.99
C CYS A 201 14.39 -8.64 -0.39
N GLY A 202 13.79 -9.20 -1.43
CA GLY A 202 13.94 -8.67 -2.79
C GLY A 202 13.42 -7.23 -2.98
N TYR A 203 12.51 -6.77 -2.12
CA TYR A 203 12.06 -5.36 -2.12
C TYR A 203 13.17 -4.45 -1.56
N CYS A 204 13.81 -4.84 -0.47
CA CYS A 204 14.92 -4.12 0.13
C CYS A 204 16.06 -3.91 -0.87
N ILE A 205 16.47 -4.99 -1.56
CA ILE A 205 17.54 -4.94 -2.57
C ILE A 205 17.22 -3.97 -3.71
N ARG A 206 15.95 -3.83 -4.08
CA ARG A 206 15.52 -2.83 -5.08
C ARG A 206 15.52 -1.41 -4.53
N GLU A 207 15.41 -1.22 -3.23
CA GLU A 207 15.38 0.08 -2.57
C GLU A 207 16.79 0.64 -2.29
N LEU A 208 17.85 -0.20 -2.24
CA LEU A 208 19.23 0.20 -1.98
C LEU A 208 19.71 1.42 -2.81
N PRO A 209 19.43 1.55 -4.14
CA PRO A 209 19.82 2.73 -4.88
C PRO A 209 19.14 4.04 -4.43
N GLU A 210 17.97 3.95 -3.77
CA GLU A 210 17.33 5.12 -3.16
C GLU A 210 17.97 5.50 -1.84
N ILE A 211 18.47 4.52 -1.08
CA ILE A 211 19.25 4.76 0.14
C ILE A 211 20.60 5.39 -0.23
N GLN A 212 21.27 4.90 -1.29
CA GLN A 212 22.47 5.54 -1.80
C GLN A 212 22.27 7.03 -2.12
N LYS A 213 21.18 7.36 -2.81
CA LYS A 213 20.85 8.77 -3.09
C LYS A 213 20.62 9.57 -1.82
N LEU A 214 20.00 8.97 -0.82
CA LEU A 214 19.74 9.59 0.46
C LEU A 214 21.06 9.85 1.22
N HIS A 215 21.97 8.86 1.23
CA HIS A 215 23.32 9.02 1.77
C HIS A 215 24.04 10.19 1.08
N ASP A 216 24.05 10.24 -0.26
CA ASP A 216 24.69 11.29 -1.04
C ASP A 216 24.08 12.68 -0.76
N GLU A 217 22.76 12.76 -0.54
CA GLU A 217 22.06 14.00 -0.20
C GLU A 217 22.47 14.55 1.17
N TYR A 218 22.72 13.66 2.14
CA TYR A 218 22.98 14.05 3.52
C TYR A 218 24.45 13.93 3.96
N LYS A 219 25.37 13.48 3.12
CA LYS A 219 26.79 13.23 3.45
C LYS A 219 27.54 14.42 4.08
N ASP A 220 27.12 15.66 3.75
CA ASP A 220 27.73 16.88 4.28
C ASP A 220 26.88 17.54 5.39
N SER A 221 25.94 16.78 5.97
CA SER A 221 25.05 17.23 7.04
C SER A 221 25.39 16.57 8.38
N ASN A 222 24.58 16.83 9.40
CA ASN A 222 24.65 16.19 10.71
C ASN A 222 23.93 14.82 10.77
N ILE A 223 23.50 14.29 9.61
CA ILE A 223 22.79 13.02 9.49
C ILE A 223 23.66 12.01 8.76
N GLU A 224 24.01 10.91 9.43
CA GLU A 224 24.71 9.78 8.82
C GLU A 224 23.70 8.72 8.37
N VAL A 225 23.78 8.31 7.11
CA VAL A 225 22.91 7.26 6.53
C VAL A 225 23.73 6.01 6.30
N VAL A 226 23.33 4.92 6.95
CA VAL A 226 24.03 3.64 6.98
C VAL A 226 23.08 2.50 6.63
N SER A 227 23.55 1.53 5.88
CA SER A 227 22.87 0.26 5.69
C SER A 227 23.11 -0.66 6.88
N LEU A 228 22.07 -1.31 7.39
CA LEU A 228 22.17 -2.32 8.46
C LEU A 228 21.69 -3.68 7.92
N PHE A 229 22.64 -4.53 7.59
CA PHE A 229 22.39 -5.88 7.09
C PHE A 229 22.12 -6.84 8.24
N ALA A 230 20.92 -7.41 8.29
CA ALA A 230 20.58 -8.47 9.22
C ALA A 230 20.94 -9.83 8.61
N CYS A 231 21.89 -10.52 9.19
CA CYS A 231 22.33 -11.86 8.82
C CYS A 231 21.24 -12.88 9.20
N TYR A 232 20.22 -12.98 8.37
CA TYR A 232 19.02 -13.79 8.66
C TYR A 232 19.23 -15.27 8.40
N ARG A 233 20.10 -15.63 7.42
CA ARG A 233 20.39 -17.02 7.06
C ARG A 233 21.63 -17.50 7.80
N LYS A 234 21.61 -18.76 8.22
CA LYS A 234 22.75 -19.38 8.90
C LYS A 234 24.03 -19.26 8.06
N GLY A 235 25.04 -18.64 8.61
CA GLY A 235 26.35 -18.46 7.98
C GLY A 235 26.48 -17.21 7.14
N GLU A 236 25.47 -16.36 7.06
CA GLU A 236 25.59 -15.02 6.46
C GLU A 236 26.51 -14.12 7.30
N THR A 237 27.23 -13.26 6.61
CA THR A 237 28.23 -12.36 7.20
C THR A 237 28.09 -10.96 6.59
N PHE A 238 28.84 -9.99 7.11
CA PHE A 238 28.99 -8.67 6.53
C PHE A 238 29.30 -8.73 5.01
N ASN A 239 30.16 -9.66 4.58
CA ASN A 239 30.57 -9.74 3.19
C ASN A 239 29.41 -10.07 2.24
N ASP A 240 28.46 -10.87 2.68
CA ASP A 240 27.28 -11.20 1.85
C ASP A 240 26.43 -9.94 1.60
N GLY A 241 26.22 -9.11 2.62
CA GLY A 241 25.55 -7.82 2.47
C GLY A 241 26.31 -6.85 1.57
N TYR A 242 27.64 -6.79 1.72
CA TYR A 242 28.50 -5.93 0.91
C TYR A 242 28.47 -6.31 -0.57
N GLU A 243 28.56 -7.60 -0.91
CA GLU A 243 28.50 -8.05 -2.32
C GLU A 243 27.13 -7.76 -2.94
N ILE A 244 26.01 -7.90 -2.20
CA ILE A 244 24.70 -7.53 -2.68
C ILE A 244 24.62 -6.01 -2.98
N MET A 245 25.15 -5.16 -2.10
CA MET A 245 25.18 -3.71 -2.32
C MET A 245 26.03 -3.36 -3.54
N LYS A 246 27.20 -3.97 -3.68
CA LYS A 246 28.10 -3.79 -4.82
C LYS A 246 27.46 -4.19 -6.15
N GLU A 247 26.70 -5.29 -6.21
CA GLU A 247 25.93 -5.69 -7.39
C GLU A 247 24.86 -4.66 -7.80
N ARG A 248 24.52 -3.72 -6.92
CA ARG A 248 23.56 -2.64 -7.12
C ARG A 248 24.24 -1.27 -7.29
N ASP A 249 25.57 -1.25 -7.45
CA ASP A 249 26.35 -0.01 -7.51
C ASP A 249 26.14 0.91 -6.29
N CYS A 250 25.97 0.32 -5.10
CA CYS A 250 25.78 1.02 -3.85
C CYS A 250 27.04 0.94 -2.97
N TYR A 251 27.59 2.09 -2.55
CA TYR A 251 28.91 2.21 -1.90
C TYR A 251 28.87 3.08 -0.64
N PHE A 252 27.72 3.19 0.02
CA PHE A 252 27.61 3.89 1.30
C PHE A 252 27.90 2.93 2.48
N PRO A 253 28.10 3.45 3.70
CA PRO A 253 28.47 2.63 4.84
C PRO A 253 27.52 1.47 5.11
N LEU A 254 28.07 0.30 5.40
CA LEU A 254 27.35 -0.91 5.76
C LEU A 254 27.76 -1.36 7.15
N PHE A 255 26.79 -1.65 8.00
CA PHE A 255 26.96 -2.42 9.22
C PHE A 255 26.21 -3.74 9.09
N ALA A 256 26.67 -4.74 9.82
CA ALA A 256 25.98 -6.03 9.91
C ALA A 256 25.64 -6.33 11.38
N VAL A 257 24.51 -6.98 11.57
CA VAL A 257 24.08 -7.53 12.86
C VAL A 257 23.82 -9.01 12.75
N GLY A 258 23.84 -9.69 13.88
CA GLY A 258 23.66 -11.13 13.96
C GLY A 258 22.27 -11.61 13.54
N GLU A 259 21.97 -12.83 13.95
CA GLU A 259 20.71 -13.51 13.64
C GLU A 259 19.50 -12.85 14.36
N LYS A 260 18.33 -13.44 14.18
CA LYS A 260 16.99 -13.00 14.61
C LYS A 260 16.89 -12.50 16.07
N ASP A 261 17.79 -12.94 16.95
CA ASP A 261 17.82 -12.58 18.38
C ASP A 261 18.72 -11.36 18.67
N ASP A 262 19.24 -10.68 17.65
CA ASP A 262 20.07 -9.48 17.81
C ASP A 262 19.34 -8.41 18.62
N PRO A 263 20.04 -7.73 19.58
CA PRO A 263 19.44 -6.69 20.42
C PRO A 263 18.79 -5.53 19.66
N ILE A 264 19.35 -5.13 18.51
CA ILE A 264 18.74 -4.06 17.67
C ILE A 264 17.41 -4.54 17.11
N LEU A 265 17.38 -5.75 16.54
CA LEU A 265 16.18 -6.29 15.92
C LEU A 265 15.09 -6.58 16.95
N THR A 266 15.46 -7.13 18.11
CA THR A 266 14.50 -7.46 19.19
C THR A 266 13.98 -6.24 19.92
N ARG A 267 14.83 -5.32 20.33
CA ARG A 267 14.42 -4.09 21.03
C ARG A 267 13.57 -3.18 20.15
N CYS A 268 13.83 -3.16 18.82
CA CYS A 268 13.06 -2.39 17.85
C CYS A 268 11.88 -3.17 17.25
N GLU A 269 11.60 -4.39 17.73
CA GLU A 269 10.50 -5.25 17.26
C GLU A 269 10.51 -5.46 15.74
N ILE A 270 11.71 -5.58 15.14
CA ILE A 270 11.88 -5.73 13.70
C ILE A 270 11.65 -7.19 13.31
N SER A 271 10.45 -7.50 12.88
CA SER A 271 10.06 -8.81 12.37
C SER A 271 9.91 -8.86 10.84
N ARG A 272 9.90 -7.69 10.19
CA ARG A 272 9.68 -7.54 8.73
C ARG A 272 10.61 -6.48 8.15
N TYR A 273 11.09 -6.72 6.92
CA TYR A 273 11.96 -5.85 6.16
C TYR A 273 11.25 -5.25 4.92
N PRO A 274 11.69 -4.08 4.39
CA PRO A 274 12.68 -3.16 4.95
C PRO A 274 12.15 -2.40 6.16
N ARG A 275 13.06 -1.83 6.95
CA ARG A 275 12.75 -0.97 8.09
C ARG A 275 13.78 0.14 8.17
N VAL A 276 13.37 1.37 8.41
CA VAL A 276 14.29 2.47 8.63
C VAL A 276 14.16 2.95 10.07
N LEU A 277 15.28 2.98 10.78
CA LEU A 277 15.40 3.58 12.11
C LEU A 277 16.09 4.93 11.99
N ILE A 278 15.65 5.93 12.74
CA ILE A 278 16.40 7.17 12.96
C ILE A 278 16.70 7.27 14.44
N LEU A 279 17.96 7.42 14.76
CA LEU A 279 18.47 7.55 16.12
C LEU A 279 18.99 8.97 16.34
N ASP A 280 18.76 9.50 17.54
CA ASP A 280 19.36 10.78 17.97
C ASP A 280 20.85 10.60 18.38
N LYS A 281 21.48 11.69 18.81
CA LYS A 281 22.87 11.68 19.28
C LYS A 281 23.14 10.73 20.46
N ASN A 282 22.12 10.41 21.25
CA ASN A 282 22.20 9.47 22.36
C ASN A 282 21.91 8.03 21.92
N ARG A 283 21.71 7.81 20.61
CA ARG A 283 21.28 6.53 20.02
C ARG A 283 19.91 6.05 20.53
N THR A 284 19.07 7.00 20.91
CA THR A 284 17.66 6.73 21.17
C THR A 284 16.88 6.75 19.85
N VAL A 285 16.07 5.75 19.62
CA VAL A 285 15.24 5.64 18.42
C VAL A 285 14.14 6.71 18.47
N ILE A 286 14.18 7.64 17.52
CA ILE A 286 13.17 8.71 17.34
C ILE A 286 12.24 8.49 16.14
N PHE A 287 12.53 7.46 15.36
CA PHE A 287 11.68 7.00 14.26
C PHE A 287 11.95 5.51 13.96
N ASN A 288 10.90 4.78 13.64
CA ASN A 288 10.94 3.38 13.21
C ASN A 288 9.80 3.16 12.21
N GLY A 289 10.12 3.03 10.91
CA GLY A 289 9.09 2.95 9.87
C GLY A 289 9.65 2.71 8.48
N SER A 290 8.91 3.16 7.45
CA SER A 290 9.32 3.03 6.05
C SER A 290 10.28 4.15 5.62
N LEU A 291 11.02 3.92 4.53
CA LEU A 291 11.91 4.90 3.93
C LEU A 291 11.17 6.20 3.55
N GLU A 292 9.94 6.10 3.00
CA GLU A 292 9.19 7.30 2.60
C GLU A 292 8.91 8.22 3.80
N PHE A 293 8.52 7.64 4.93
CA PHE A 293 8.24 8.42 6.15
C PHE A 293 9.51 8.86 6.88
N ALA A 294 10.58 8.06 6.81
CA ALA A 294 11.91 8.46 7.28
C ALA A 294 12.39 9.73 6.55
N LYS A 295 12.31 9.77 5.21
CA LYS A 295 12.63 10.96 4.39
C LYS A 295 11.83 12.20 4.83
N ARG A 296 10.54 12.03 5.19
CA ARG A 296 9.72 13.14 5.71
C ARG A 296 10.16 13.61 7.08
N LYS A 297 10.61 12.68 7.93
CA LYS A 297 11.13 13.00 9.28
C LYS A 297 12.46 13.70 9.17
N MET A 298 13.40 13.20 8.35
CA MET A 298 14.75 13.78 8.16
C MET A 298 14.70 15.24 7.68
N LYS A 299 13.75 15.61 6.82
CA LYS A 299 13.56 17.01 6.37
C LYS A 299 13.19 17.98 7.50
N ARG A 300 12.93 17.50 8.69
CA ARG A 300 12.54 18.29 9.87
C ARG A 300 13.59 18.25 10.97
N LEU A 301 14.65 17.50 10.79
CA LEU A 301 15.84 17.46 11.64
C LEU A 301 16.83 18.52 11.19
#